data_4010088c736b2adb57dbd30eb0cd08eb
#
_entry.id   4010088c736b2adb57dbd30eb0cd08eb
#
_cell.length_a   1.000
_cell.length_b   1.000
_cell.length_c   1.000
_cell.angle_alpha   90.00
_cell.angle_beta   90.00
_cell.angle_gamma   90.00
#
_symmetry.space_group_name_H-M   'P 1'
#
loop_
_entity.id
_entity.type
_entity.pdbx_description
1 polymer ?
#
loop_
_entity_poly.entity_id
_entity_poly.type
_entity_poly.pdbx_seq_one_letter_code
_entity_poly.pdbx_strand_id
1 'polypeptide(L)'
;MQKSQPKVLSRTSRIHENTGNIEIRRPGARQADNHPKQGSTIRVEPVRSQKDLNLIRRLLSDSPRDLCIFTLGINTNLRASDLLSIRIGQISHLEPGGAFTLKEKKTGKIRTITVNKVSHTTIASLLRSMPDRHEEDYLFQSRKGGGRLTVSYLSQLVKAWCREINLRGNYGSHTLRKTWGYMMRTVHGVDIPTLMTVFNHSTQRQTLLYLCIQPEEIRDCYLKEV
;
A
#
# COMPACT_ATOMS: atom_id res chain seq x y z
N MET A 1 15.42 4.60 69.90
CA MET A 1 14.43 4.08 68.96
C MET A 1 14.41 4.95 67.71
N GLN A 2 15.21 4.60 66.71
CA GLN A 2 15.32 5.34 65.46
C GLN A 2 14.44 4.61 64.41
N LYS A 3 13.46 5.32 63.84
CA LYS A 3 12.62 4.84 62.74
C LYS A 3 13.31 5.17 61.40
N SER A 4 13.68 4.15 60.69
CA SER A 4 14.21 4.23 59.35
C SER A 4 13.11 4.56 58.34
N GLN A 5 13.32 5.59 57.50
CA GLN A 5 12.51 5.92 56.34
C GLN A 5 12.96 5.10 55.12
N PRO A 6 12.06 4.67 54.22
CA PRO A 6 12.43 3.97 52.99
C PRO A 6 12.86 4.93 51.88
N LYS A 7 13.97 4.59 51.21
CA LYS A 7 14.50 5.28 50.03
C LYS A 7 13.57 5.12 48.84
N VAL A 8 13.07 6.24 48.32
CA VAL A 8 12.39 6.30 47.02
C VAL A 8 13.46 6.30 45.93
N LEU A 9 13.49 5.24 45.14
CA LEU A 9 14.29 5.14 43.92
C LEU A 9 13.54 5.87 42.79
N SER A 10 14.03 7.04 42.39
CA SER A 10 13.60 7.73 41.19
C SER A 10 14.11 6.98 39.95
N ARG A 11 13.24 6.29 39.23
CA ARG A 11 13.49 5.84 37.88
C ARG A 11 13.26 7.00 36.90
N THR A 12 14.30 7.70 36.53
CA THR A 12 14.32 8.54 35.35
C THR A 12 14.36 7.63 34.11
N SER A 13 13.20 7.40 33.51
CA SER A 13 13.12 6.82 32.19
C SER A 13 13.62 7.84 31.17
N ARG A 14 14.82 7.60 30.62
CA ARG A 14 15.28 8.27 29.39
C ARG A 14 14.36 7.90 28.25
N ILE A 15 13.59 8.84 27.78
CA ILE A 15 12.87 8.76 26.51
C ILE A 15 13.95 8.88 25.43
N HIS A 16 14.29 7.76 24.78
CA HIS A 16 15.04 7.81 23.55
C HIS A 16 14.08 8.31 22.45
N GLU A 17 14.36 9.48 21.92
CA GLU A 17 13.80 10.00 20.68
C GLU A 17 14.12 9.01 19.56
N ASN A 18 13.12 8.23 19.18
CA ASN A 18 13.20 7.27 18.09
C ASN A 18 12.76 7.99 16.81
N THR A 19 13.72 8.63 16.13
CA THR A 19 13.53 9.16 14.78
C THR A 19 13.06 8.03 13.88
N GLY A 20 11.81 8.14 13.38
CA GLY A 20 11.02 7.13 12.69
C GLY A 20 11.65 6.49 11.45
N ASN A 21 12.61 5.64 11.65
CA ASN A 21 13.14 4.72 10.66
C ASN A 21 12.74 3.30 11.07
N ILE A 22 11.80 2.70 10.35
CA ILE A 22 11.60 1.26 10.41
C ILE A 22 12.85 0.62 9.82
N GLU A 23 13.83 0.30 10.65
CA GLU A 23 14.91 -0.60 10.27
C GLU A 23 14.29 -1.99 10.08
N ILE A 24 14.23 -2.44 8.84
CA ILE A 24 13.91 -3.83 8.53
C ILE A 24 15.09 -4.66 9.05
N ARG A 25 15.01 -5.12 10.31
CA ARG A 25 15.97 -6.09 10.85
C ARG A 25 15.97 -7.30 9.95
N ARG A 26 17.13 -7.66 9.42
CA ARG A 26 17.32 -8.91 8.69
C ARG A 26 16.93 -10.05 9.62
N PRO A 27 15.98 -10.93 9.28
CA PRO A 27 15.69 -12.09 10.10
C PRO A 27 16.87 -13.04 10.05
N GLY A 28 17.61 -13.13 11.13
CA GLY A 28 18.49 -14.25 11.38
C GLY A 28 17.64 -15.39 11.92
N ALA A 29 17.21 -16.28 11.07
CA ALA A 29 16.87 -17.68 11.31
C ALA A 29 16.22 -18.21 10.01
N ARG A 30 16.66 -19.34 9.56
CA ARG A 30 16.12 -20.05 8.40
C ARG A 30 14.63 -20.27 8.60
N GLN A 31 13.78 -19.43 7.99
CA GLN A 31 12.39 -19.76 7.78
C GLN A 31 12.34 -20.84 6.70
N ALA A 32 11.66 -21.95 7.03
CA ALA A 32 11.39 -23.03 6.12
C ALA A 32 10.91 -22.52 4.75
N ASP A 33 11.30 -23.20 3.70
CA ASP A 33 11.09 -22.91 2.29
C ASP A 33 9.73 -22.34 1.96
N ASN A 34 9.63 -21.01 1.93
CA ASN A 34 8.49 -20.28 1.36
C ASN A 34 8.68 -20.02 -0.15
N HIS A 35 9.53 -20.79 -0.81
CA HIS A 35 9.56 -20.79 -2.26
C HIS A 35 8.37 -21.60 -2.78
N PRO A 36 7.50 -20.98 -3.60
CA PRO A 36 6.40 -21.72 -4.20
C PRO A 36 6.98 -22.84 -5.04
N LYS A 37 6.37 -24.02 -4.97
CA LYS A 37 6.71 -25.13 -5.89
C LYS A 37 6.61 -24.60 -7.31
N GLN A 38 7.55 -25.01 -8.18
CA GLN A 38 7.55 -24.61 -9.60
C GLN A 38 6.16 -24.87 -10.20
N GLY A 39 5.55 -23.82 -10.78
CA GLY A 39 4.16 -23.87 -11.30
C GLY A 39 3.06 -23.43 -10.33
N SER A 40 3.34 -23.19 -9.04
CA SER A 40 2.36 -22.66 -8.12
C SER A 40 2.27 -21.14 -8.22
N THR A 41 1.04 -20.60 -8.29
CA THR A 41 0.81 -19.16 -8.30
C THR A 41 0.59 -18.68 -6.87
N ILE A 42 1.54 -17.91 -6.32
CA ILE A 42 1.31 -17.24 -5.04
C ILE A 42 0.27 -16.13 -5.26
N ARG A 43 -0.92 -16.31 -4.68
CA ARG A 43 -1.95 -15.28 -4.72
C ARG A 43 -1.82 -14.42 -3.48
N VAL A 44 -1.54 -13.13 -3.67
CA VAL A 44 -1.66 -12.16 -2.60
C VAL A 44 -3.11 -11.75 -2.41
N GLU A 45 -3.44 -11.34 -1.19
CA GLU A 45 -4.78 -10.93 -0.78
C GLU A 45 -4.94 -9.40 -0.78
N PRO A 46 -6.17 -8.87 -0.94
CA PRO A 46 -6.48 -7.47 -0.61
C PRO A 46 -6.52 -7.28 0.92
N VAL A 47 -6.33 -6.05 1.37
CA VAL A 47 -6.75 -5.63 2.71
C VAL A 47 -8.26 -5.36 2.63
N ARG A 48 -9.06 -6.15 3.36
CA ARG A 48 -10.52 -6.17 3.19
C ARG A 48 -11.27 -5.22 4.12
N SER A 49 -10.65 -4.82 5.22
CA SER A 49 -11.29 -4.05 6.28
C SER A 49 -10.86 -2.59 6.26
N GLN A 50 -11.83 -1.67 6.33
CA GLN A 50 -11.55 -0.24 6.51
C GLN A 50 -10.78 0.04 7.80
N LYS A 51 -11.00 -0.77 8.85
CA LYS A 51 -10.26 -0.71 10.11
C LYS A 51 -8.77 -0.94 9.87
N ASP A 52 -8.43 -2.01 9.13
CA ASP A 52 -7.03 -2.36 8.86
C ASP A 52 -6.35 -1.33 7.95
N LEU A 53 -7.07 -0.78 6.95
CA LEU A 53 -6.57 0.34 6.15
C LEU A 53 -6.25 1.56 7.02
N ASN A 54 -7.08 1.86 8.01
CA ASN A 54 -6.84 2.97 8.93
C ASN A 54 -5.68 2.69 9.89
N LEU A 55 -5.50 1.44 10.32
CA LEU A 55 -4.35 1.04 11.14
C LEU A 55 -3.04 1.20 10.34
N ILE A 56 -3.00 0.77 9.08
CA ILE A 56 -1.82 0.97 8.22
C ILE A 56 -1.55 2.48 8.02
N ARG A 57 -2.57 3.31 7.78
CA ARG A 57 -2.37 4.77 7.65
C ARG A 57 -1.77 5.39 8.92
N ARG A 58 -2.24 4.98 10.10
CA ARG A 58 -1.69 5.43 11.38
C ARG A 58 -0.25 4.98 11.56
N LEU A 59 0.05 3.72 11.25
CA LEU A 59 1.40 3.18 11.29
C LEU A 59 2.37 3.99 10.42
N LEU A 60 1.89 4.53 9.29
CA LEU A 60 2.69 5.25 8.31
C LEU A 60 2.64 6.78 8.46
N SER A 61 1.99 7.31 9.50
CA SER A 61 1.78 8.77 9.69
C SER A 61 3.07 9.58 9.65
N ASP A 62 4.14 9.05 10.24
CA ASP A 62 5.42 9.71 10.35
C ASP A 62 6.40 9.37 9.20
N SER A 63 5.90 8.67 8.18
CA SER A 63 6.67 8.27 6.99
C SER A 63 5.98 8.76 5.70
N PRO A 64 6.18 10.04 5.30
CA PRO A 64 5.47 10.64 4.16
C PRO A 64 5.58 9.82 2.88
N ARG A 65 6.77 9.24 2.59
CA ARG A 65 6.98 8.39 1.41
C ARG A 65 6.12 7.14 1.44
N ASP A 66 6.15 6.41 2.55
CA ASP A 66 5.47 5.12 2.66
C ASP A 66 3.95 5.31 2.74
N LEU A 67 3.50 6.37 3.43
CA LEU A 67 2.09 6.77 3.45
C LEU A 67 1.58 7.14 2.05
N CYS A 68 2.38 7.89 1.28
CA CYS A 68 2.04 8.26 -0.10
C CYS A 68 2.00 7.03 -1.02
N ILE A 69 2.99 6.10 -0.93
CA ILE A 69 2.98 4.83 -1.66
C ILE A 69 1.71 4.04 -1.35
N PHE A 70 1.40 3.86 -0.07
CA PHE A 70 0.21 3.13 0.36
C PHE A 70 -1.05 3.78 -0.18
N THR A 71 -1.21 5.10 0.04
CA THR A 71 -2.41 5.84 -0.37
C THR A 71 -2.61 5.81 -1.88
N LEU A 72 -1.59 6.12 -2.68
CA LEU A 72 -1.69 6.04 -4.14
C LEU A 72 -1.95 4.60 -4.60
N GLY A 73 -1.29 3.63 -3.98
CA GLY A 73 -1.46 2.22 -4.34
C GLY A 73 -2.89 1.71 -4.20
N ILE A 74 -3.61 2.16 -3.16
CA ILE A 74 -5.01 1.77 -2.90
C ILE A 74 -6.05 2.73 -3.50
N ASN A 75 -5.64 3.79 -4.22
CA ASN A 75 -6.56 4.77 -4.80
C ASN A 75 -6.44 4.94 -6.33
N THR A 76 -5.37 4.44 -6.95
CA THR A 76 -5.11 4.68 -8.38
C THR A 76 -5.25 3.44 -9.26
N ASN A 77 -5.40 2.26 -8.66
CA ASN A 77 -5.40 0.99 -9.41
C ASN A 77 -4.15 0.81 -10.30
N LEU A 78 -3.02 1.41 -9.96
CA LEU A 78 -1.78 1.23 -10.70
C LEU A 78 -1.12 -0.13 -10.37
N ARG A 79 -0.43 -0.72 -11.35
CA ARG A 79 0.51 -1.81 -11.04
C ARG A 79 1.70 -1.25 -10.27
N ALA A 80 2.31 -2.06 -9.43
CA ALA A 80 3.47 -1.66 -8.64
C ALA A 80 4.59 -1.03 -9.48
N SER A 81 4.87 -1.60 -10.66
CA SER A 81 5.88 -1.06 -11.59
C SER A 81 5.54 0.34 -12.10
N ASP A 82 4.25 0.60 -12.32
CA ASP A 82 3.75 1.84 -12.87
C ASP A 82 3.66 2.91 -11.78
N LEU A 83 3.14 2.54 -10.59
CA LEU A 83 3.16 3.38 -9.39
C LEU A 83 4.56 3.90 -9.07
N LEU A 84 5.55 2.99 -9.05
CA LEU A 84 6.94 3.35 -8.74
C LEU A 84 7.64 4.10 -9.87
N SER A 85 7.04 4.22 -11.05
CA SER A 85 7.60 4.98 -12.18
C SER A 85 7.08 6.41 -12.30
N ILE A 86 6.19 6.84 -11.42
CA ILE A 86 5.68 8.21 -11.41
C ILE A 86 6.84 9.17 -11.16
N ARG A 87 6.91 10.24 -12.00
CA ARG A 87 7.85 11.34 -11.82
C ARG A 87 7.18 12.54 -11.17
N ILE A 88 7.95 13.33 -10.45
CA ILE A 88 7.46 14.49 -9.70
C ILE A 88 6.76 15.48 -10.63
N GLY A 89 7.35 15.82 -11.80
CA GLY A 89 6.76 16.74 -12.77
C GLY A 89 5.40 16.33 -13.33
N GLN A 90 5.06 15.00 -13.26
CA GLN A 90 3.74 14.53 -13.70
C GLN A 90 2.60 14.91 -12.75
N ILE A 91 2.90 15.17 -11.46
CA ILE A 91 1.88 15.26 -10.43
C ILE A 91 2.01 16.46 -9.48
N SER A 92 3.15 17.13 -9.47
CA SER A 92 3.45 18.23 -8.53
C SER A 92 2.52 19.44 -8.68
N HIS A 93 2.01 19.66 -9.88
CA HIS A 93 1.13 20.78 -10.25
C HIS A 93 -0.37 20.42 -10.19
N LEU A 94 -0.73 19.17 -9.88
CA LEU A 94 -2.11 18.74 -9.91
C LEU A 94 -2.85 19.19 -8.66
N GLU A 95 -4.10 19.61 -8.86
CA GLU A 95 -5.07 19.83 -7.81
C GLU A 95 -5.95 18.57 -7.58
N PRO A 96 -6.70 18.47 -6.48
CA PRO A 96 -7.67 17.39 -6.29
C PRO A 96 -8.67 17.30 -7.44
N GLY A 97 -8.79 16.13 -8.07
CA GLY A 97 -9.58 15.93 -9.29
C GLY A 97 -8.79 16.09 -10.58
N GLY A 98 -7.58 16.64 -10.52
CA GLY A 98 -6.64 16.68 -11.64
C GLY A 98 -6.20 15.27 -12.05
N ALA A 99 -5.70 15.13 -13.28
CA ALA A 99 -5.31 13.86 -13.84
C ALA A 99 -3.93 13.93 -14.51
N PHE A 100 -3.22 12.81 -14.47
CA PHE A 100 -1.98 12.61 -15.23
C PHE A 100 -2.06 11.36 -16.08
N THR A 101 -1.22 11.30 -17.11
CA THR A 101 -1.11 10.12 -17.97
C THR A 101 0.19 9.38 -17.74
N LEU A 102 0.15 8.07 -17.88
CA LEU A 102 1.35 7.23 -17.91
C LEU A 102 1.20 6.10 -18.93
N LYS A 103 2.32 5.66 -19.47
CA LYS A 103 2.39 4.47 -20.32
C LYS A 103 2.64 3.25 -19.46
N GLU A 104 1.67 2.33 -19.40
CA GLU A 104 1.79 1.10 -18.62
C GLU A 104 2.95 0.23 -19.14
N LYS A 105 3.85 -0.18 -18.25
CA LYS A 105 5.02 -0.99 -18.63
C LYS A 105 4.68 -2.36 -19.20
N LYS A 106 3.61 -2.98 -18.70
CA LYS A 106 3.22 -4.34 -19.12
C LYS A 106 2.47 -4.36 -20.46
N THR A 107 1.66 -3.36 -20.74
CA THR A 107 0.74 -3.35 -21.89
C THR A 107 1.10 -2.33 -22.97
N GLY A 108 1.95 -1.37 -22.64
CA GLY A 108 2.29 -0.22 -23.50
C GLY A 108 1.15 0.78 -23.70
N LYS A 109 -0.03 0.55 -23.10
CA LYS A 109 -1.19 1.44 -23.23
C LYS A 109 -1.00 2.71 -22.41
N ILE A 110 -1.47 3.83 -22.95
CA ILE A 110 -1.58 5.09 -22.20
C ILE A 110 -2.80 4.98 -21.27
N ARG A 111 -2.61 5.39 -20.03
CA ARG A 111 -3.64 5.39 -19.01
C ARG A 111 -3.72 6.74 -18.31
N THR A 112 -4.92 7.27 -18.19
CA THR A 112 -5.21 8.49 -17.42
C THR A 112 -5.60 8.10 -15.99
N ILE A 113 -4.99 8.77 -15.01
CA ILE A 113 -5.21 8.55 -13.58
C ILE A 113 -5.67 9.86 -12.95
N THR A 114 -6.85 9.85 -12.34
CA THR A 114 -7.37 10.99 -11.59
C THR A 114 -6.89 10.92 -10.15
N VAL A 115 -6.40 12.03 -9.63
CA VAL A 115 -5.88 12.17 -8.27
C VAL A 115 -7.00 12.67 -7.35
N ASN A 116 -7.50 11.81 -6.46
CA ASN A 116 -8.49 12.21 -5.46
C ASN A 116 -7.86 13.04 -4.33
N LYS A 117 -8.70 13.67 -3.51
CA LYS A 117 -8.29 14.57 -2.41
C LYS A 117 -7.28 13.91 -1.45
N VAL A 118 -7.51 12.64 -1.07
CA VAL A 118 -6.62 11.93 -0.12
C VAL A 118 -5.27 11.67 -0.76
N SER A 119 -5.24 11.26 -2.03
CA SER A 119 -3.98 11.07 -2.79
C SER A 119 -3.21 12.38 -2.92
N HIS A 120 -3.90 13.48 -3.28
CA HIS A 120 -3.29 14.80 -3.36
C HIS A 120 -2.65 15.23 -2.03
N THR A 121 -3.36 15.06 -0.92
CA THR A 121 -2.83 15.43 0.42
C THR A 121 -1.53 14.69 0.74
N THR A 122 -1.45 13.38 0.44
CA THR A 122 -0.23 12.61 0.71
C THR A 122 0.90 12.92 -0.26
N ILE A 123 0.60 13.24 -1.53
CA ILE A 123 1.58 13.74 -2.49
C ILE A 123 2.18 15.06 -1.98
N ALA A 124 1.35 16.03 -1.63
CA ALA A 124 1.80 17.32 -1.13
C ALA A 124 2.65 17.19 0.15
N SER A 125 2.29 16.28 1.05
CA SER A 125 3.08 15.98 2.25
C SER A 125 4.44 15.39 1.91
N LEU A 126 4.49 14.44 0.97
CA LEU A 126 5.76 13.87 0.51
C LEU A 126 6.65 14.91 -0.16
N LEU A 127 6.09 15.73 -1.06
CA LEU A 127 6.85 16.77 -1.75
C LEU A 127 7.44 17.81 -0.79
N ARG A 128 6.73 18.18 0.28
CA ARG A 128 7.29 19.05 1.33
C ARG A 128 8.50 18.45 2.05
N SER A 129 8.57 17.12 2.16
CA SER A 129 9.72 16.43 2.75
C SER A 129 10.92 16.26 1.79
N MET A 130 10.81 16.76 0.56
CA MET A 130 11.82 16.66 -0.50
C MET A 130 12.14 18.07 -1.06
N PRO A 131 12.84 18.94 -0.30
CA PRO A 131 13.08 20.34 -0.72
C PRO A 131 13.91 20.45 -2.03
N ASP A 132 14.89 19.57 -2.20
CA ASP A 132 15.84 19.60 -3.32
C ASP A 132 15.39 18.73 -4.51
N ARG A 133 14.09 18.47 -4.64
CA ARG A 133 13.53 17.64 -5.71
C ARG A 133 13.56 18.35 -7.07
N HIS A 134 13.74 17.57 -8.11
CA HIS A 134 13.60 17.99 -9.51
C HIS A 134 12.37 17.31 -10.15
N GLU A 135 11.80 17.91 -11.19
CA GLU A 135 10.65 17.37 -11.90
C GLU A 135 10.91 16.00 -12.52
N GLU A 136 12.15 15.77 -12.97
CA GLU A 136 12.60 14.51 -13.55
C GLU A 136 12.82 13.38 -12.52
N ASP A 137 12.81 13.71 -11.24
CA ASP A 137 12.98 12.70 -10.18
C ASP A 137 11.79 11.77 -10.08
N TYR A 138 12.05 10.53 -9.67
CA TYR A 138 10.98 9.64 -9.31
C TYR A 138 10.33 10.09 -8.01
N LEU A 139 8.99 10.06 -7.96
CA LEU A 139 8.25 10.36 -6.72
C LEU A 139 8.69 9.47 -5.55
N PHE A 140 9.00 8.21 -5.86
CA PHE A 140 9.42 7.20 -4.87
C PHE A 140 10.87 6.79 -5.11
N GLN A 141 11.77 7.64 -4.66
CA GLN A 141 13.22 7.40 -4.79
C GLN A 141 13.72 6.35 -3.81
N SER A 142 14.73 5.62 -4.27
CA SER A 142 15.53 4.75 -3.42
C SER A 142 16.60 5.58 -2.69
N ARG A 143 16.77 5.34 -1.39
CA ARG A 143 17.86 5.95 -0.61
C ARG A 143 19.25 5.50 -1.10
N LYS A 144 19.33 4.44 -1.88
CA LYS A 144 20.57 3.93 -2.48
C LYS A 144 20.61 4.33 -3.96
N GLY A 145 21.38 5.37 -4.30
CA GLY A 145 21.71 5.71 -5.69
C GLY A 145 20.65 6.49 -6.50
N GLY A 146 19.68 7.17 -5.86
CA GLY A 146 18.78 8.12 -6.54
C GLY A 146 17.77 7.54 -7.53
N GLY A 147 17.82 6.25 -7.85
CA GLY A 147 16.85 5.59 -8.72
C GLY A 147 15.51 5.31 -8.04
N ARG A 148 14.52 4.85 -8.80
CA ARG A 148 13.21 4.47 -8.24
C ARG A 148 13.31 3.28 -7.30
N LEU A 149 12.35 3.13 -6.39
CA LEU A 149 12.17 1.92 -5.60
C LEU A 149 11.88 0.71 -6.50
N THR A 150 12.31 -0.48 -6.06
CA THR A 150 12.04 -1.74 -6.77
C THR A 150 10.68 -2.33 -6.33
N VAL A 151 10.04 -3.09 -7.24
CA VAL A 151 8.80 -3.81 -6.92
C VAL A 151 9.01 -4.83 -5.81
N SER A 152 10.19 -5.47 -5.77
CA SER A 152 10.56 -6.40 -4.69
C SER A 152 10.60 -5.71 -3.33
N TYR A 153 11.21 -4.51 -3.24
CA TYR A 153 11.24 -3.74 -2.02
C TYR A 153 9.84 -3.28 -1.59
N LEU A 154 9.02 -2.78 -2.54
CA LEU A 154 7.61 -2.47 -2.24
C LEU A 154 6.85 -3.70 -1.69
N SER A 155 7.10 -4.89 -2.25
CA SER A 155 6.49 -6.12 -1.74
C SER A 155 6.90 -6.40 -0.29
N GLN A 156 8.16 -6.16 0.08
CA GLN A 156 8.65 -6.29 1.46
C GLN A 156 8.00 -5.26 2.39
N LEU A 157 7.87 -3.99 1.95
CA LEU A 157 7.20 -2.94 2.71
C LEU A 157 5.74 -3.32 3.02
N VAL A 158 4.97 -3.72 2.01
CA VAL A 158 3.56 -4.11 2.20
C VAL A 158 3.43 -5.30 3.16
N LYS A 159 4.31 -6.31 3.06
CA LYS A 159 4.35 -7.43 4.02
C LYS A 159 4.65 -6.95 5.43
N ALA A 160 5.61 -6.03 5.60
CA ALA A 160 5.96 -5.48 6.89
C ALA A 160 4.79 -4.70 7.50
N TRP A 161 4.14 -3.80 6.75
CA TRP A 161 2.99 -3.04 7.25
C TRP A 161 1.84 -3.93 7.71
N CYS A 162 1.49 -4.97 6.92
CA CYS A 162 0.45 -5.93 7.30
C CYS A 162 0.82 -6.72 8.57
N ARG A 163 2.10 -7.10 8.71
CA ARG A 163 2.59 -7.81 9.90
C ARG A 163 2.56 -6.94 11.16
N GLU A 164 2.96 -5.66 11.06
CA GLU A 164 2.95 -4.74 12.20
C GLU A 164 1.54 -4.51 12.78
N ILE A 165 0.50 -4.59 11.95
CA ILE A 165 -0.89 -4.53 12.41
C ILE A 165 -1.49 -5.92 12.71
N ASN A 166 -0.67 -6.98 12.76
CA ASN A 166 -1.08 -8.37 13.00
C ASN A 166 -2.09 -8.90 11.96
N LEU A 167 -2.09 -8.38 10.75
CA LEU A 167 -2.98 -8.85 9.69
C LEU A 167 -2.45 -10.17 9.11
N ARG A 168 -3.24 -11.25 9.30
CA ARG A 168 -2.90 -12.58 8.80
C ARG A 168 -3.26 -12.70 7.32
N GLY A 169 -2.41 -13.34 6.54
CA GLY A 169 -2.61 -13.57 5.12
C GLY A 169 -1.34 -13.43 4.30
N ASN A 170 -1.47 -13.55 2.99
CA ASN A 170 -0.36 -13.38 2.06
C ASN A 170 -0.46 -12.01 1.37
N TYR A 171 0.47 -11.12 1.68
CA TYR A 171 0.49 -9.75 1.19
C TYR A 171 1.75 -9.46 0.36
N GLY A 172 1.67 -8.48 -0.51
CA GLY A 172 2.79 -8.04 -1.35
C GLY A 172 2.41 -6.84 -2.21
N SER A 173 3.23 -6.50 -3.20
CA SER A 173 3.03 -5.30 -4.01
C SER A 173 1.68 -5.24 -4.75
N HIS A 174 1.14 -6.39 -5.17
CA HIS A 174 -0.19 -6.46 -5.80
C HIS A 174 -1.36 -6.30 -4.83
N THR A 175 -1.13 -6.43 -3.52
CA THR A 175 -2.15 -6.21 -2.48
C THR A 175 -2.80 -4.84 -2.62
N LEU A 176 -2.01 -3.78 -2.84
CA LEU A 176 -2.52 -2.41 -2.96
C LEU A 176 -3.56 -2.29 -4.07
N ARG A 177 -3.22 -2.78 -5.27
CA ARG A 177 -4.13 -2.76 -6.42
C ARG A 177 -5.36 -3.66 -6.22
N LYS A 178 -5.19 -4.82 -5.58
CA LYS A 178 -6.30 -5.70 -5.23
C LYS A 178 -7.23 -5.06 -4.19
N THR A 179 -6.67 -4.37 -3.20
CA THR A 179 -7.42 -3.62 -2.21
C THR A 179 -8.31 -2.56 -2.85
N TRP A 180 -7.76 -1.78 -3.81
CA TRP A 180 -8.57 -0.84 -4.57
C TRP A 180 -9.78 -1.53 -5.21
N GLY A 181 -9.56 -2.59 -5.95
CA GLY A 181 -10.65 -3.28 -6.63
C GLY A 181 -11.66 -3.93 -5.68
N TYR A 182 -11.19 -4.53 -4.60
CA TYR A 182 -12.04 -5.10 -3.57
C TYR A 182 -12.95 -4.02 -2.95
N MET A 183 -12.40 -2.88 -2.54
CA MET A 183 -13.17 -1.77 -1.99
C MET A 183 -14.15 -1.16 -3.00
N MET A 184 -13.75 -1.01 -4.27
CA MET A 184 -14.65 -0.55 -5.32
C MET A 184 -15.84 -1.48 -5.47
N ARG A 185 -15.64 -2.78 -5.39
CA ARG A 185 -16.74 -3.76 -5.50
C ARG A 185 -17.61 -3.81 -4.25
N THR A 186 -16.99 -3.98 -3.07
CA THR A 186 -17.72 -4.34 -1.85
C THR A 186 -18.26 -3.13 -1.08
N VAL A 187 -17.58 -1.98 -1.16
CA VAL A 187 -17.97 -0.76 -0.45
C VAL A 187 -18.70 0.23 -1.36
N HIS A 188 -18.21 0.38 -2.60
CA HIS A 188 -18.76 1.36 -3.54
C HIS A 188 -19.71 0.77 -4.58
N GLY A 189 -19.95 -0.54 -4.57
CA GLY A 189 -20.93 -1.19 -5.45
C GLY A 189 -20.59 -1.18 -6.95
N VAL A 190 -19.33 -0.88 -7.31
CA VAL A 190 -18.92 -0.83 -8.73
C VAL A 190 -19.11 -2.20 -9.38
N ASP A 191 -19.78 -2.23 -10.53
CA ASP A 191 -20.09 -3.45 -11.25
C ASP A 191 -18.85 -4.15 -11.85
N ILE A 192 -18.98 -5.43 -12.13
CA ILE A 192 -17.87 -6.24 -12.67
C ILE A 192 -17.43 -5.78 -14.07
N PRO A 193 -18.32 -5.45 -15.03
CA PRO A 193 -17.91 -4.91 -16.33
C PRO A 193 -17.05 -3.65 -16.23
N THR A 194 -17.43 -2.70 -15.38
CA THR A 194 -16.64 -1.50 -15.11
C THR A 194 -15.26 -1.86 -14.56
N LEU A 195 -15.20 -2.76 -13.55
CA LEU A 195 -13.93 -3.21 -12.98
C LEU A 195 -13.07 -3.96 -14.01
N MET A 196 -13.66 -4.78 -14.87
CA MET A 196 -12.94 -5.42 -15.98
C MET A 196 -12.25 -4.38 -16.87
N THR A 197 -12.97 -3.33 -17.26
CA THR A 197 -12.45 -2.24 -18.07
C THR A 197 -11.28 -1.55 -17.38
N VAL A 198 -11.46 -1.15 -16.13
CA VAL A 198 -10.42 -0.45 -15.35
C VAL A 198 -9.19 -1.31 -15.08
N PHE A 199 -9.35 -2.62 -14.86
CA PHE A 199 -8.24 -3.56 -14.73
C PHE A 199 -7.59 -3.95 -16.06
N ASN A 200 -8.28 -3.71 -17.18
CA ASN A 200 -7.96 -4.24 -18.52
C ASN A 200 -7.92 -5.78 -18.48
N HIS A 201 -8.99 -6.38 -17.93
CA HIS A 201 -9.21 -7.83 -17.89
C HIS A 201 -10.12 -8.26 -19.03
N SER A 202 -9.82 -9.39 -19.66
CA SER A 202 -10.59 -9.90 -20.81
C SER A 202 -11.82 -10.73 -20.41
N THR A 203 -11.90 -11.20 -19.15
CA THR A 203 -13.00 -12.04 -18.68
C THR A 203 -13.45 -11.65 -17.26
N GLN A 204 -14.75 -11.87 -16.98
CA GLN A 204 -15.30 -11.70 -15.63
C GLN A 204 -14.60 -12.62 -14.63
N ARG A 205 -14.35 -13.87 -15.01
CA ARG A 205 -13.65 -14.86 -14.17
C ARG A 205 -12.30 -14.34 -13.70
N GLN A 206 -11.53 -13.69 -14.59
CA GLN A 206 -10.25 -13.10 -14.25
C GLN A 206 -10.41 -11.99 -13.18
N THR A 207 -11.44 -11.15 -13.30
CA THR A 207 -11.73 -10.09 -12.34
C THR A 207 -12.16 -10.65 -11.00
N LEU A 208 -13.10 -11.58 -10.96
CA LEU A 208 -13.58 -12.22 -9.73
C LEU A 208 -12.43 -12.91 -8.95
N LEU A 209 -11.60 -13.68 -9.66
CA LEU A 209 -10.41 -14.29 -9.07
C LEU A 209 -9.40 -13.26 -8.58
N TYR A 210 -9.27 -12.15 -9.30
CA TYR A 210 -8.37 -11.07 -8.93
C TYR A 210 -8.85 -10.35 -7.67
N LEU A 211 -10.14 -10.09 -7.54
CA LEU A 211 -10.77 -9.45 -6.38
C LEU A 211 -10.76 -10.34 -5.14
N CYS A 212 -10.47 -11.63 -5.27
CA CYS A 212 -10.53 -12.60 -4.17
C CYS A 212 -11.91 -12.64 -3.50
N ILE A 213 -13.00 -12.58 -4.31
CA ILE A 213 -14.37 -12.72 -3.82
C ILE A 213 -14.53 -14.08 -3.14
N GLN A 214 -15.11 -14.07 -1.94
CA GLN A 214 -15.22 -15.23 -1.09
C GLN A 214 -16.54 -15.97 -1.33
N PRO A 215 -16.61 -17.29 -1.03
CA PRO A 215 -17.85 -18.05 -1.10
C PRO A 215 -18.99 -17.45 -0.24
N GLU A 216 -18.63 -16.78 0.87
CA GLU A 216 -19.59 -16.10 1.75
C GLU A 216 -20.36 -14.99 1.02
N GLU A 217 -19.70 -14.23 0.16
CA GLU A 217 -20.34 -13.17 -0.66
C GLU A 217 -21.38 -13.78 -1.63
N ILE A 218 -21.13 -14.99 -2.11
CA ILE A 218 -22.08 -15.74 -2.97
C ILE A 218 -23.24 -16.24 -2.15
N ARG A 219 -22.97 -16.77 -0.94
CA ARG A 219 -24.01 -17.23 -0.01
C ARG A 219 -24.97 -16.09 0.35
N ASP A 220 -24.46 -14.90 0.60
CA ASP A 220 -25.27 -13.74 0.97
C ASP A 220 -26.25 -13.32 -0.14
N CYS A 221 -25.99 -13.70 -1.41
CA CYS A 221 -26.97 -13.52 -2.48
C CYS A 221 -28.21 -14.40 -2.30
N TYR A 222 -28.03 -15.62 -1.77
CA TYR A 222 -29.15 -16.55 -1.53
C TYR A 222 -29.96 -16.19 -0.29
N LEU A 223 -29.45 -15.35 0.58
CA LEU A 223 -30.14 -14.88 1.77
C LEU A 223 -31.05 -13.66 1.50
N LYS A 224 -30.97 -13.10 0.30
CA LYS A 224 -31.85 -11.99 -0.12
C LYS A 224 -33.20 -12.53 -0.56
N GLU A 225 -34.26 -12.04 0.08
CA GLU A 225 -35.62 -12.31 -0.33
C GLU A 225 -36.00 -11.43 -1.56
N VAL A 226 -36.84 -11.99 -2.47
CA VAL A 226 -37.32 -11.33 -3.70
C VAL A 226 -38.75 -10.86 -3.49
#